data_cea8718de06bb27271697988ad1cb2c2
#
_entry.id   cea8718de06bb27271697988ad1cb2c2
#
_cell.length_a   1.000
_cell.length_b   1.000
_cell.length_c   1.000
_cell.angle_alpha   90.00
_cell.angle_beta   90.00
_cell.angle_gamma   90.00
#
_symmetry.space_group_name_H-M   'P 1'
#
loop_
_entity.id
_entity.type
_entity.pdbx_description
1 polymer ?
#
loop_
_entity_poly.entity_id
_entity_poly.type
_entity_poly.pdbx_seq_one_letter_code
_entity_poly.pdbx_strand_id
1 'polypeptide(L)'
;MHQKKNVKTTFKVPKGILKAVNGVDLTIYKGETVGLVGESGCGKSTLGKTIMRLYRPDEGRVMFEGQDIWRYNKKEKKEYTKNVQMIFQDPYACLDPLSVVSDIVAEGMKIHKMYKGPELEERVLELLKMVGLNKDHANRFPHEFSGGQRQRIGIARALSLEPKLIVCDEPISALDVSIQAQVVNLLKRLQQQMGLSYLFITHDLSMVRQISNRIAVMYLGSLV
;
A
#
# COMPACT_ATOMS: atom_id res chain seq x y z
N MET A 1 2.15 8.56 14.20
CA MET A 1 1.18 7.66 14.87
C MET A 1 -0.10 7.67 14.07
N HIS A 2 -0.52 6.53 13.55
CA HIS A 2 -1.76 6.38 12.78
C HIS A 2 -2.73 5.59 13.64
N GLN A 3 -3.84 6.21 14.05
CA GLN A 3 -4.85 5.58 14.91
C GLN A 3 -6.17 5.44 14.18
N LYS A 4 -6.81 4.31 14.37
CA LYS A 4 -8.20 4.07 13.99
C LYS A 4 -8.97 3.78 15.28
N LYS A 5 -10.11 4.44 15.45
CA LYS A 5 -10.96 4.25 16.62
C LYS A 5 -12.35 3.87 16.14
N ASN A 6 -12.78 2.65 16.50
CA ASN A 6 -14.13 2.14 16.27
C ASN A 6 -14.61 2.30 14.81
N VAL A 7 -13.73 1.96 13.86
CA VAL A 7 -14.06 2.13 12.44
C VAL A 7 -15.09 1.09 12.01
N LYS A 8 -16.17 1.55 11.39
CA LYS A 8 -17.19 0.72 10.78
C LYS A 8 -17.36 1.09 9.30
N THR A 9 -17.39 0.10 8.43
CA THR A 9 -17.65 0.27 6.99
C THR A 9 -18.62 -0.82 6.54
N THR A 10 -19.76 -0.40 6.00
CA THR A 10 -20.82 -1.29 5.58
C THR A 10 -21.13 -1.14 4.08
N PHE A 11 -21.70 -2.18 3.49
CA PHE A 11 -22.17 -2.17 2.11
C PHE A 11 -23.60 -2.67 2.03
N LYS A 12 -24.43 -2.01 1.23
CA LYS A 12 -25.76 -2.49 0.88
C LYS A 12 -25.63 -3.66 -0.09
N VAL A 13 -26.21 -4.80 0.25
CA VAL A 13 -26.22 -6.00 -0.59
C VAL A 13 -27.67 -6.46 -0.77
N PRO A 14 -28.01 -7.28 -1.78
CA PRO A 14 -29.39 -7.70 -2.04
C PRO A 14 -30.11 -8.32 -0.84
N LYS A 15 -29.36 -8.96 0.07
CA LYS A 15 -29.92 -9.65 1.25
C LYS A 15 -29.77 -8.84 2.56
N GLY A 16 -29.42 -7.53 2.51
CA GLY A 16 -29.29 -6.70 3.71
C GLY A 16 -28.06 -5.80 3.73
N ILE A 17 -27.44 -5.67 4.90
CA ILE A 17 -26.24 -4.85 5.11
C ILE A 17 -25.07 -5.75 5.49
N LEU A 18 -24.01 -5.71 4.67
CA LEU A 18 -22.74 -6.37 4.97
C LEU A 18 -21.87 -5.44 5.80
N LYS A 19 -21.54 -5.83 7.04
CA LYS A 19 -20.59 -5.13 7.92
C LYS A 19 -19.16 -5.59 7.59
N ALA A 20 -18.54 -5.02 6.57
CA ALA A 20 -17.22 -5.42 6.12
C ALA A 20 -16.11 -5.04 7.10
N VAL A 21 -16.26 -3.92 7.80
CA VAL A 21 -15.42 -3.51 8.96
C VAL A 21 -16.37 -3.15 10.08
N ASN A 22 -16.20 -3.74 11.25
CA ASN A 22 -17.14 -3.63 12.36
C ASN A 22 -16.40 -3.35 13.69
N GLY A 23 -16.20 -2.06 13.98
CA GLY A 23 -15.64 -1.62 15.25
C GLY A 23 -14.13 -1.89 15.41
N VAL A 24 -13.36 -1.66 14.33
CA VAL A 24 -11.92 -1.92 14.35
C VAL A 24 -11.15 -0.77 15.00
N ASP A 25 -10.37 -1.11 16.03
CA ASP A 25 -9.36 -0.26 16.67
C ASP A 25 -7.96 -0.76 16.30
N LEU A 26 -7.22 0.02 15.51
CA LEU A 26 -5.87 -0.32 15.08
C LEU A 26 -4.96 0.90 15.12
N THR A 27 -3.77 0.75 15.67
CA THR A 27 -2.74 1.79 15.67
C THR A 27 -1.48 1.28 14.98
N ILE A 28 -0.91 2.08 14.10
CA ILE A 28 0.38 1.83 13.44
C ILE A 28 1.34 2.93 13.88
N TYR A 29 2.45 2.56 14.49
CA TYR A 29 3.48 3.49 14.91
C TYR A 29 4.46 3.79 13.76
N LYS A 30 5.19 4.88 13.87
CA LYS A 30 6.21 5.26 12.88
C LYS A 30 7.31 4.19 12.82
N GLY A 31 7.64 3.75 11.61
CA GLY A 31 8.65 2.72 11.37
C GLY A 31 8.19 1.30 11.70
N GLU A 32 6.91 1.10 12.11
CA GLU A 32 6.34 -0.19 12.44
C GLU A 32 5.73 -0.88 11.23
N THR A 33 5.86 -2.20 11.16
CA THR A 33 5.02 -3.05 10.32
C THR A 33 3.97 -3.73 11.18
N VAL A 34 2.70 -3.45 10.90
CA VAL A 34 1.56 -4.19 11.44
C VAL A 34 1.07 -5.17 10.38
N GLY A 35 1.13 -6.46 10.69
CA GLY A 35 0.54 -7.51 9.88
C GLY A 35 -0.96 -7.62 10.17
N LEU A 36 -1.80 -7.60 9.14
CA LEU A 36 -3.23 -7.83 9.26
C LEU A 36 -3.58 -9.14 8.55
N VAL A 37 -3.96 -10.14 9.34
CA VAL A 37 -4.29 -11.49 8.84
C VAL A 37 -5.76 -11.83 9.09
N GLY A 38 -6.26 -12.80 8.35
CA GLY A 38 -7.62 -13.32 8.47
C GLY A 38 -8.08 -13.99 7.19
N GLU A 39 -9.21 -14.67 7.24
CA GLU A 39 -9.80 -15.35 6.09
C GLU A 39 -10.12 -14.41 4.93
N SER A 40 -10.22 -14.97 3.71
CA SER A 40 -10.67 -14.21 2.55
C SER A 40 -12.08 -13.65 2.80
N GLY A 41 -12.30 -12.38 2.42
CA GLY A 41 -13.60 -11.71 2.62
C GLY A 41 -13.87 -11.19 4.03
N CYS A 42 -13.00 -11.39 5.04
CA CYS A 42 -13.23 -10.91 6.41
C CYS A 42 -13.12 -9.38 6.60
N GLY A 43 -12.79 -8.60 5.54
CA GLY A 43 -12.77 -7.14 5.57
C GLY A 43 -11.39 -6.46 5.53
N LYS A 44 -10.28 -7.21 5.44
CA LYS A 44 -8.90 -6.67 5.43
C LYS A 44 -8.67 -5.61 4.35
N SER A 45 -8.95 -5.94 3.10
CA SER A 45 -8.80 -5.01 1.97
C SER A 45 -9.75 -3.81 2.07
N THR A 46 -10.96 -4.00 2.63
CA THR A 46 -11.89 -2.90 2.91
C THR A 46 -11.28 -1.94 3.93
N LEU A 47 -10.66 -2.46 4.99
CA LEU A 47 -9.95 -1.65 5.97
C LEU A 47 -8.78 -0.88 5.34
N GLY A 48 -7.97 -1.53 4.49
CA GLY A 48 -6.91 -0.90 3.69
C GLY A 48 -7.45 0.24 2.82
N LYS A 49 -8.49 -0.03 2.03
CA LYS A 49 -9.14 0.96 1.16
C LYS A 49 -9.79 2.12 1.94
N THR A 50 -10.26 1.88 3.17
CA THR A 50 -10.76 2.94 4.06
C THR A 50 -9.62 3.87 4.50
N ILE A 51 -8.43 3.33 4.78
CA ILE A 51 -7.23 4.15 5.04
C ILE A 51 -6.84 4.97 3.82
N MET A 52 -6.86 4.37 2.64
CA MET A 52 -6.58 5.04 1.38
C MET A 52 -7.63 6.10 0.99
N ARG A 53 -8.68 6.29 1.80
CA ARG A 53 -9.82 7.17 1.53
C ARG A 53 -10.63 6.80 0.29
N LEU A 54 -10.54 5.56 -0.17
CA LEU A 54 -11.37 5.03 -1.25
C LEU A 54 -12.79 4.69 -0.75
N TYR A 55 -12.91 4.27 0.51
CA TYR A 55 -14.20 4.05 1.18
C TYR A 55 -14.31 4.93 2.41
N ARG A 56 -15.41 5.67 2.50
CA ARG A 56 -15.73 6.45 3.71
C ARG A 56 -16.30 5.52 4.78
N PRO A 57 -15.78 5.55 6.01
CA PRO A 57 -16.41 4.78 7.10
C PRO A 57 -17.77 5.38 7.46
N ASP A 58 -18.72 4.53 7.83
CA ASP A 58 -20.04 4.94 8.31
C ASP A 58 -19.94 5.51 9.73
N GLU A 59 -19.09 4.89 10.56
CA GLU A 59 -18.82 5.32 11.93
C GLU A 59 -17.32 5.24 12.25
N GLY A 60 -16.93 5.91 13.31
CA GLY A 60 -15.54 5.94 13.77
C GLY A 60 -14.70 7.00 13.10
N ARG A 61 -13.38 6.92 13.29
CA ARG A 61 -12.42 7.90 12.76
C ARG A 61 -11.16 7.21 12.29
N VAL A 62 -10.58 7.73 11.20
CA VAL A 62 -9.24 7.37 10.76
C VAL A 62 -8.34 8.57 10.99
N MET A 63 -7.38 8.40 11.90
CA MET A 63 -6.48 9.48 12.32
C MET A 63 -5.12 9.29 11.63
N PHE A 64 -4.57 10.35 11.08
CA PHE A 64 -3.21 10.42 10.57
C PHE A 64 -2.49 11.59 11.23
N GLU A 65 -1.39 11.33 11.94
CA GLU A 65 -0.64 12.35 12.68
C GLU A 65 -1.53 13.23 13.59
N GLY A 66 -2.52 12.60 14.25
CA GLY A 66 -3.41 13.28 15.19
C GLY A 66 -4.63 13.96 14.57
N GLN A 67 -4.78 13.96 13.25
CA GLN A 67 -5.90 14.60 12.55
C GLN A 67 -6.80 13.57 11.85
N ASP A 68 -8.12 13.81 11.86
CA ASP A 68 -9.08 12.96 11.14
C ASP A 68 -9.00 13.22 9.64
N ILE A 69 -8.61 12.19 8.88
CA ILE A 69 -8.39 12.29 7.43
C ILE A 69 -9.66 12.66 6.65
N TRP A 70 -10.84 12.40 7.21
CA TRP A 70 -12.12 12.72 6.56
C TRP A 70 -12.53 14.18 6.72
N ARG A 71 -11.86 14.92 7.64
CA ARG A 71 -12.05 16.37 7.84
C ARG A 71 -11.06 17.22 7.05
N TYR A 72 -10.14 16.60 6.32
CA TYR A 72 -9.11 17.29 5.54
C TYR A 72 -9.70 18.19 4.45
N ASN A 73 -9.17 19.41 4.32
CA ASN A 73 -9.38 20.29 3.19
C ASN A 73 -8.65 19.78 1.92
N LYS A 74 -8.76 20.48 0.79
CA LYS A 74 -8.18 20.06 -0.50
C LYS A 74 -6.65 19.93 -0.45
N LYS A 75 -5.96 20.84 0.25
CA LYS A 75 -4.49 20.81 0.39
C LYS A 75 -4.03 19.64 1.26
N GLU A 76 -4.69 19.46 2.42
CA GLU A 76 -4.41 18.34 3.33
C GLU A 76 -4.69 16.98 2.69
N LYS A 77 -5.75 16.87 1.89
CA LYS A 77 -6.04 15.67 1.10
C LYS A 77 -4.91 15.32 0.14
N LYS A 78 -4.39 16.34 -0.56
CA LYS A 78 -3.27 16.15 -1.50
C LYS A 78 -2.00 15.74 -0.76
N GLU A 79 -1.72 16.32 0.41
CA GLU A 79 -0.57 15.94 1.24
C GLU A 79 -0.74 14.53 1.81
N TYR A 80 -1.95 14.17 2.24
CA TYR A 80 -2.25 12.82 2.71
C TYR A 80 -2.02 11.76 1.64
N THR A 81 -2.48 11.99 0.40
CA THR A 81 -2.22 11.06 -0.71
C THR A 81 -0.75 10.90 -1.03
N LYS A 82 0.07 11.93 -0.81
CA LYS A 82 1.53 11.81 -0.91
C LYS A 82 2.10 10.91 0.20
N ASN A 83 1.64 11.11 1.44
CA ASN A 83 2.18 10.42 2.62
C ASN A 83 1.70 8.98 2.79
N VAL A 84 0.58 8.59 2.17
CA VAL A 84 0.00 7.25 2.30
C VAL A 84 -0.20 6.65 0.93
N GLN A 85 0.50 5.57 0.66
CA GLN A 85 0.50 4.88 -0.62
C GLN A 85 0.03 3.44 -0.49
N MET A 86 -0.27 2.78 -1.60
CA MET A 86 -0.76 1.40 -1.63
C MET A 86 0.02 0.57 -2.63
N ILE A 87 0.38 -0.64 -2.21
CA ILE A 87 0.83 -1.71 -3.08
C ILE A 87 -0.33 -2.69 -3.20
N PHE A 88 -0.77 -2.94 -4.43
CA PHE A 88 -1.97 -3.73 -4.71
C PHE A 88 -1.66 -5.21 -4.87
N GLN A 89 -2.69 -6.04 -4.72
CA GLN A 89 -2.65 -7.49 -4.83
C GLN A 89 -2.27 -7.96 -6.24
N ASP A 90 -2.87 -7.35 -7.27
CA ASP A 90 -2.63 -7.71 -8.66
C ASP A 90 -1.71 -6.68 -9.34
N PRO A 91 -0.43 -7.05 -9.58
CA PRO A 91 0.50 -6.16 -10.26
C PRO A 91 0.16 -5.93 -11.75
N TYR A 92 -0.68 -6.78 -12.36
CA TYR A 92 -1.15 -6.59 -13.72
C TYR A 92 -2.22 -5.50 -13.82
N ALA A 93 -3.22 -5.58 -12.95
CA ALA A 93 -4.36 -4.67 -13.00
C ALA A 93 -4.02 -3.25 -12.54
N CYS A 94 -2.92 -3.05 -11.81
CA CYS A 94 -2.59 -1.75 -11.25
C CYS A 94 -1.54 -0.94 -12.04
N LEU A 95 -0.95 -1.50 -13.09
CA LEU A 95 -0.04 -0.79 -13.99
C LEU A 95 -0.75 -0.50 -15.31
N ASP A 96 -0.67 0.74 -15.80
CA ASP A 96 -1.19 1.08 -17.13
C ASP A 96 -0.40 0.33 -18.21
N PRO A 97 -1.02 -0.59 -18.98
CA PRO A 97 -0.32 -1.40 -19.97
C PRO A 97 0.19 -0.60 -21.17
N LEU A 98 -0.30 0.61 -21.39
CA LEU A 98 0.04 1.49 -22.49
C LEU A 98 1.13 2.50 -22.13
N SER A 99 1.53 2.57 -20.88
CA SER A 99 2.60 3.45 -20.39
C SER A 99 3.89 2.69 -20.17
N VAL A 100 5.03 3.32 -20.47
CA VAL A 100 6.35 2.77 -20.12
C VAL A 100 6.61 2.87 -18.62
N VAL A 101 7.49 2.03 -18.11
CA VAL A 101 7.79 1.93 -16.66
C VAL A 101 8.23 3.27 -16.06
N SER A 102 9.05 4.06 -16.78
CA SER A 102 9.45 5.39 -16.31
C SER A 102 8.27 6.33 -16.10
N ASP A 103 7.29 6.31 -16.98
CA ASP A 103 6.09 7.15 -16.84
C ASP A 103 5.20 6.69 -15.69
N ILE A 104 5.03 5.38 -15.51
CA ILE A 104 4.28 4.79 -14.39
C ILE A 104 4.88 5.19 -13.04
N VAL A 105 6.21 5.13 -12.90
CA VAL A 105 6.91 5.51 -11.67
C VAL A 105 6.90 7.03 -11.47
N ALA A 106 7.01 7.80 -12.55
CA ALA A 106 7.03 9.27 -12.51
C ALA A 106 5.65 9.91 -12.27
N GLU A 107 4.56 9.18 -12.52
CA GLU A 107 3.19 9.73 -12.52
C GLU A 107 2.86 10.53 -11.26
N GLY A 108 3.06 9.92 -10.09
CA GLY A 108 2.82 10.58 -8.81
C GLY A 108 3.66 11.84 -8.62
N MET A 109 4.94 11.76 -8.97
CA MET A 109 5.87 12.90 -8.87
C MET A 109 5.46 14.07 -9.80
N LYS A 110 4.99 13.75 -11.02
CA LYS A 110 4.45 14.75 -11.98
C LYS A 110 3.19 15.43 -11.42
N ILE A 111 2.21 14.65 -10.91
CA ILE A 111 0.96 15.16 -10.31
C ILE A 111 1.23 16.07 -9.10
N HIS A 112 2.18 15.67 -8.27
CA HIS A 112 2.57 16.43 -7.07
C HIS A 112 3.59 17.56 -7.37
N LYS A 113 4.09 17.65 -8.61
CA LYS A 113 5.08 18.65 -9.07
C LYS A 113 6.37 18.63 -8.25
N MET A 114 6.85 17.42 -7.89
CA MET A 114 8.03 17.25 -7.02
C MET A 114 9.33 17.48 -7.77
N TYR A 115 9.44 16.93 -8.99
CA TYR A 115 10.64 16.97 -9.83
C TYR A 115 10.27 17.32 -11.27
N LYS A 116 11.25 17.80 -12.07
CA LYS A 116 11.06 18.17 -13.47
C LYS A 116 12.31 17.85 -14.29
N GLY A 117 12.10 17.59 -15.61
CA GLY A 117 13.20 17.39 -16.55
C GLY A 117 14.17 16.30 -16.11
N PRO A 118 15.50 16.54 -16.24
CA PRO A 118 16.52 15.53 -15.91
C PRO A 118 16.49 15.03 -14.46
N GLU A 119 16.11 15.88 -13.50
CA GLU A 119 15.98 15.52 -12.09
C GLU A 119 14.90 14.43 -11.87
N LEU A 120 13.78 14.53 -12.62
CA LEU A 120 12.71 13.53 -12.58
C LEU A 120 13.21 12.19 -13.14
N GLU A 121 13.95 12.21 -14.25
CA GLU A 121 14.51 11.00 -14.86
C GLU A 121 15.51 10.33 -13.94
N GLU A 122 16.42 11.09 -13.35
CA GLU A 122 17.41 10.57 -12.36
C GLU A 122 16.68 9.93 -11.18
N ARG A 123 15.65 10.59 -10.63
CA ARG A 123 14.88 10.05 -9.51
C ARG A 123 14.14 8.76 -9.86
N VAL A 124 13.60 8.63 -11.07
CA VAL A 124 13.00 7.39 -11.56
C VAL A 124 14.03 6.27 -11.61
N LEU A 125 15.22 6.52 -12.16
CA LEU A 125 16.29 5.52 -12.26
C LEU A 125 16.79 5.07 -10.88
N GLU A 126 16.90 5.99 -9.92
CA GLU A 126 17.21 5.66 -8.53
C GLU A 126 16.17 4.71 -7.92
N LEU A 127 14.87 5.04 -8.08
CA LEU A 127 13.77 4.21 -7.56
C LEU A 127 13.78 2.81 -8.19
N LEU A 128 14.01 2.70 -9.49
CA LEU A 128 14.15 1.42 -10.17
C LEU A 128 15.32 0.61 -9.61
N LYS A 129 16.47 1.24 -9.41
CA LYS A 129 17.64 0.62 -8.80
C LYS A 129 17.36 0.15 -7.36
N MET A 130 16.64 0.93 -6.55
CA MET A 130 16.26 0.57 -5.19
C MET A 130 15.42 -0.72 -5.13
N VAL A 131 14.58 -0.96 -6.12
CA VAL A 131 13.76 -2.19 -6.21
C VAL A 131 14.45 -3.32 -6.98
N GLY A 132 15.71 -3.15 -7.40
CA GLY A 132 16.50 -4.17 -8.11
C GLY A 132 16.19 -4.27 -9.60
N LEU A 133 15.72 -3.19 -10.20
CA LEU A 133 15.58 -3.03 -11.65
C LEU A 133 16.72 -2.15 -12.19
N ASN A 134 17.10 -2.35 -13.45
CA ASN A 134 18.14 -1.55 -14.11
C ASN A 134 17.52 -0.45 -14.98
N LYS A 135 18.39 0.46 -15.50
CA LYS A 135 17.98 1.58 -16.34
C LYS A 135 17.29 1.18 -17.63
N ASP A 136 17.68 0.02 -18.23
CA ASP A 136 17.12 -0.44 -19.49
C ASP A 136 15.65 -0.87 -19.36
N HIS A 137 15.19 -1.10 -18.12
CA HIS A 137 13.80 -1.38 -17.80
C HIS A 137 12.91 -0.15 -17.87
N ALA A 138 13.46 1.07 -17.80
CA ALA A 138 12.69 2.32 -17.74
C ALA A 138 11.80 2.55 -18.99
N ASN A 139 12.29 2.15 -20.16
CA ASN A 139 11.62 2.37 -21.44
C ASN A 139 10.78 1.18 -21.92
N ARG A 140 10.64 0.14 -21.09
CA ARG A 140 9.82 -1.04 -21.42
C ARG A 140 8.40 -0.90 -20.91
N PHE A 141 7.51 -1.68 -21.52
CA PHE A 141 6.10 -1.76 -21.10
C PHE A 141 5.88 -2.85 -20.04
N PRO A 142 4.86 -2.74 -19.19
CA PRO A 142 4.58 -3.74 -18.15
C PRO A 142 4.46 -5.18 -18.63
N HIS A 143 3.92 -5.41 -19.82
CA HIS A 143 3.74 -6.75 -20.37
C HIS A 143 5.06 -7.48 -20.70
N GLU A 144 6.18 -6.77 -20.77
CA GLU A 144 7.53 -7.33 -21.01
C GLU A 144 8.20 -7.87 -19.73
N PHE A 145 7.52 -7.77 -18.56
CA PHE A 145 8.08 -8.12 -17.26
C PHE A 145 7.42 -9.36 -16.65
N SER A 146 8.18 -10.10 -15.85
CA SER A 146 7.62 -11.16 -15.00
C SER A 146 6.72 -10.58 -13.89
N GLY A 147 5.88 -11.41 -13.27
CA GLY A 147 5.02 -11.00 -12.16
C GLY A 147 5.79 -10.34 -11.02
N GLY A 148 6.93 -10.91 -10.62
CA GLY A 148 7.78 -10.35 -9.58
C GLY A 148 8.44 -9.02 -9.97
N GLN A 149 8.81 -8.84 -11.24
CA GLN A 149 9.33 -7.56 -11.74
C GLN A 149 8.23 -6.49 -11.78
N ARG A 150 7.00 -6.84 -12.20
CA ARG A 150 5.85 -5.92 -12.14
C ARG A 150 5.54 -5.49 -10.72
N GLN A 151 5.62 -6.43 -9.76
CA GLN A 151 5.45 -6.07 -8.35
C GLN A 151 6.51 -5.07 -7.89
N ARG A 152 7.77 -5.23 -8.30
CA ARG A 152 8.84 -4.26 -8.03
C ARG A 152 8.58 -2.89 -8.65
N ILE A 153 7.99 -2.82 -9.86
CA ILE A 153 7.55 -1.56 -10.48
C ILE A 153 6.45 -0.91 -9.64
N GLY A 154 5.46 -1.67 -9.18
CA GLY A 154 4.41 -1.19 -8.28
C GLY A 154 4.95 -0.65 -6.95
N ILE A 155 5.98 -1.31 -6.40
CA ILE A 155 6.71 -0.83 -5.22
C ILE A 155 7.44 0.48 -5.52
N ALA A 156 8.18 0.58 -6.64
CA ALA A 156 8.87 1.80 -7.05
C ALA A 156 7.92 2.98 -7.21
N ARG A 157 6.74 2.74 -7.82
CA ARG A 157 5.67 3.74 -7.94
C ARG A 157 5.17 4.20 -6.57
N ALA A 158 4.94 3.29 -5.64
CA ALA A 158 4.51 3.65 -4.29
C ALA A 158 5.57 4.47 -3.54
N LEU A 159 6.85 4.18 -3.76
CA LEU A 159 7.97 4.91 -3.14
C LEU A 159 8.20 6.31 -3.74
N SER A 160 7.73 6.56 -4.96
CA SER A 160 8.03 7.79 -5.71
C SER A 160 7.57 9.07 -4.99
N LEU A 161 6.57 8.96 -4.14
CA LEU A 161 6.04 10.08 -3.35
C LEU A 161 6.67 10.19 -1.94
N GLU A 162 7.68 9.37 -1.63
CA GLU A 162 8.34 9.35 -0.31
C GLU A 162 7.35 9.21 0.86
N PRO A 163 6.51 8.17 0.84
CA PRO A 163 5.41 8.03 1.79
C PRO A 163 5.92 7.73 3.21
N LYS A 164 5.07 8.03 4.21
CA LYS A 164 5.28 7.62 5.61
C LYS A 164 4.65 6.27 5.93
N LEU A 165 3.57 5.92 5.22
CA LEU A 165 2.83 4.67 5.38
C LEU A 165 2.54 4.05 4.01
N ILE A 166 2.78 2.75 3.89
CA ILE A 166 2.35 1.98 2.72
C ILE A 166 1.39 0.88 3.19
N VAL A 167 0.22 0.83 2.58
CA VAL A 167 -0.73 -0.28 2.71
C VAL A 167 -0.37 -1.32 1.66
N CYS A 168 0.09 -2.48 2.09
CA CYS A 168 0.40 -3.61 1.22
C CYS A 168 -0.80 -4.57 1.24
N ASP A 169 -1.66 -4.54 0.22
CA ASP A 169 -2.85 -5.40 0.14
C ASP A 169 -2.51 -6.66 -0.65
N GLU A 170 -2.23 -7.75 0.06
CA GLU A 170 -1.79 -9.04 -0.48
C GLU A 170 -0.64 -8.95 -1.51
N PRO A 171 0.46 -8.24 -1.21
CA PRO A 171 1.45 -7.83 -2.21
C PRO A 171 2.26 -8.96 -2.83
N ILE A 172 2.06 -10.19 -2.36
CA ILE A 172 2.83 -11.38 -2.76
C ILE A 172 1.95 -12.56 -3.18
N SER A 173 0.62 -12.47 -3.04
CA SER A 173 -0.30 -13.61 -3.22
C SER A 173 -0.29 -14.20 -4.64
N ALA A 174 0.02 -13.39 -5.65
CA ALA A 174 0.07 -13.80 -7.05
C ALA A 174 1.49 -14.23 -7.52
N LEU A 175 2.44 -14.40 -6.59
CA LEU A 175 3.84 -14.67 -6.91
C LEU A 175 4.27 -16.06 -6.44
N ASP A 176 5.24 -16.66 -7.14
CA ASP A 176 5.89 -17.90 -6.72
C ASP A 176 6.61 -17.74 -5.38
N VAL A 177 6.71 -18.80 -4.59
CA VAL A 177 7.27 -18.80 -3.22
C VAL A 177 8.68 -18.19 -3.16
N SER A 178 9.54 -18.48 -4.12
CA SER A 178 10.90 -17.92 -4.18
C SER A 178 10.91 -16.40 -4.41
N ILE A 179 9.97 -15.90 -5.19
CA ILE A 179 9.79 -14.47 -5.48
C ILE A 179 9.13 -13.75 -4.31
N GLN A 180 8.18 -14.41 -3.61
CA GLN A 180 7.57 -13.87 -2.39
C GLN A 180 8.63 -13.49 -1.35
N ALA A 181 9.57 -14.39 -1.06
CA ALA A 181 10.66 -14.15 -0.11
C ALA A 181 11.54 -12.96 -0.53
N GLN A 182 11.82 -12.83 -1.83
CA GLN A 182 12.59 -11.69 -2.35
C GLN A 182 11.86 -10.36 -2.16
N VAL A 183 10.54 -10.31 -2.42
CA VAL A 183 9.72 -9.10 -2.24
C VAL A 183 9.61 -8.73 -0.76
N VAL A 184 9.40 -9.70 0.14
CA VAL A 184 9.38 -9.46 1.59
C VAL A 184 10.73 -8.88 2.07
N ASN A 185 11.85 -9.46 1.65
CA ASN A 185 13.18 -8.95 2.00
C ASN A 185 13.43 -7.55 1.42
N LEU A 186 12.94 -7.27 0.20
CA LEU A 186 12.99 -5.93 -0.39
C LEU A 186 12.22 -4.93 0.47
N LEU A 187 10.97 -5.22 0.87
CA LEU A 187 10.15 -4.35 1.71
C LEU A 187 10.81 -4.07 3.07
N LYS A 188 11.40 -5.09 3.72
CA LYS A 188 12.15 -4.93 4.98
C LYS A 188 13.35 -3.99 4.83
N ARG A 189 14.13 -4.17 3.76
CA ARG A 189 15.27 -3.29 3.46
C ARG A 189 14.83 -1.85 3.23
N LEU A 190 13.77 -1.64 2.44
CA LEU A 190 13.22 -0.31 2.18
C LEU A 190 12.68 0.35 3.45
N GLN A 191 12.03 -0.43 4.34
CA GLN A 191 11.59 0.06 5.65
C GLN A 191 12.75 0.61 6.47
N GLN A 192 13.85 -0.15 6.56
CA GLN A 192 15.04 0.26 7.31
C GLN A 192 15.71 1.49 6.71
N GLN A 193 15.82 1.55 5.37
CA GLN A 193 16.49 2.64 4.66
C GLN A 193 15.71 3.95 4.70
N MET A 194 14.38 3.89 4.61
CA MET A 194 13.51 5.07 4.46
C MET A 194 12.65 5.36 5.70
N GLY A 195 12.70 4.54 6.75
CA GLY A 195 11.88 4.72 7.95
C GLY A 195 10.38 4.53 7.70
N LEU A 196 10.01 3.68 6.71
CA LEU A 196 8.63 3.44 6.31
C LEU A 196 7.84 2.71 7.38
N SER A 197 6.54 2.98 7.45
CA SER A 197 5.59 2.15 8.20
C SER A 197 4.78 1.32 7.22
N TYR A 198 4.42 0.09 7.58
CA TYR A 198 3.59 -0.78 6.74
C TYR A 198 2.32 -1.24 7.47
N LEU A 199 1.22 -1.28 6.73
CA LEU A 199 0.11 -2.19 7.01
C LEU A 199 0.19 -3.34 6.01
N PHE A 200 0.66 -4.49 6.46
CA PHE A 200 0.88 -5.66 5.60
C PHE A 200 -0.32 -6.61 5.72
N ILE A 201 -1.17 -6.62 4.70
CA ILE A 201 -2.38 -7.44 4.63
C ILE A 201 -2.05 -8.73 3.88
N THR A 202 -2.35 -9.87 4.47
CA THR A 202 -2.22 -11.19 3.83
C THR A 202 -3.08 -12.22 4.56
N HIS A 203 -3.28 -13.36 3.93
CA HIS A 203 -3.85 -14.55 4.56
C HIS A 203 -2.75 -15.56 5.00
N ASP A 204 -1.48 -15.31 4.65
CA ASP A 204 -0.35 -16.19 5.01
C ASP A 204 0.32 -15.73 6.30
N LEU A 205 0.13 -16.54 7.37
CA LEU A 205 0.70 -16.31 8.69
C LEU A 205 2.23 -16.43 8.71
N SER A 206 2.82 -17.25 7.84
CA SER A 206 4.27 -17.45 7.80
C SER A 206 4.98 -16.20 7.33
N MET A 207 4.44 -15.56 6.29
CA MET A 207 4.96 -14.31 5.74
C MET A 207 4.81 -13.13 6.70
N VAL A 208 3.66 -13.04 7.39
CA VAL A 208 3.43 -11.98 8.38
C VAL A 208 4.43 -12.07 9.52
N ARG A 209 4.71 -13.26 10.04
CA ARG A 209 5.72 -13.44 11.10
C ARG A 209 7.11 -12.95 10.71
N GLN A 210 7.46 -13.03 9.42
CA GLN A 210 8.77 -12.59 8.94
C GLN A 210 8.91 -11.08 8.85
N ILE A 211 7.83 -10.34 8.53
CA ILE A 211 7.90 -8.90 8.22
C ILE A 211 7.35 -8.02 9.34
N SER A 212 6.45 -8.53 10.19
CA SER A 212 5.66 -7.71 11.10
C SER A 212 6.27 -7.61 12.49
N ASN A 213 6.17 -6.42 13.09
CA ASN A 213 6.47 -6.17 14.50
C ASN A 213 5.29 -6.60 15.39
N ARG A 214 4.06 -6.42 14.90
CA ARG A 214 2.81 -6.82 15.56
C ARG A 214 1.86 -7.44 14.54
N ILE A 215 1.03 -8.34 15.00
CA ILE A 215 0.02 -9.01 14.17
C ILE A 215 -1.36 -8.69 14.74
N ALA A 216 -2.27 -8.29 13.87
CA ALA A 216 -3.69 -8.13 14.14
C ALA A 216 -4.45 -9.21 13.36
N VAL A 217 -5.31 -9.93 14.05
CA VAL A 217 -6.14 -10.98 13.42
C VAL A 217 -7.54 -10.41 13.20
N MET A 218 -8.05 -10.54 11.97
CA MET A 218 -9.37 -10.03 11.60
C MET A 218 -10.31 -11.19 11.28
N TYR A 219 -11.45 -11.21 11.94
CA TYR A 219 -12.50 -12.20 11.74
C TYR A 219 -13.86 -11.51 11.62
N LEU A 220 -14.61 -11.79 10.56
CA LEU A 220 -15.95 -11.22 10.28
C LEU A 220 -16.06 -9.69 10.54
N GLY A 221 -15.06 -8.95 10.07
CA GLY A 221 -15.03 -7.50 10.16
C GLY A 221 -14.46 -6.92 11.46
N SER A 222 -14.17 -7.73 12.46
CA SER A 222 -13.65 -7.31 13.77
C SER A 222 -12.23 -7.82 14.02
N LEU A 223 -11.45 -7.14 14.86
CA LEU A 223 -10.18 -7.67 15.37
C LEU A 223 -10.45 -8.57 16.59
N VAL A 224 -9.72 -9.69 16.64
CA VAL A 224 -9.80 -10.70 17.71
C VAL A 224 -8.43 -10.92 18.33
#